data_dab5a68f11b9a9280afc083e00d7d646
#
_entry.id   dab5a68f11b9a9280afc083e00d7d646
#
_cell.length_a   1.000
_cell.length_b   1.000
_cell.length_c   1.000
_cell.angle_alpha   90.00
_cell.angle_beta   90.00
_cell.angle_gamma   90.00
#
_symmetry.space_group_name_H-M   'P 1'
#
loop_
_entity.id
_entity.type
_entity.pdbx_description
1 polymer ?
#
loop_
_entity_poly.entity_id
_entity_poly.type
_entity_poly.pdbx_seq_one_letter_code
_entity_poly.pdbx_strand_id
1 'polypeptide(L)'
;MRCLLCLCLCLFVAGFAGCRRQSSAEITIAHEVSPQPPRVGRLLIVLRITSASRKPVMGARVRLEANMSHAGMSPVFAGTLEVAPGDYRANMEIPMAGDWVILVHLTLPDGEKLERQFEIKGVAPA
;
A
#
# COMPACT_ATOMS: atom_id res chain seq x y z
N MET A 1 33.57 -59.51 -24.41
CA MET A 1 34.57 -58.81 -23.59
C MET A 1 34.32 -57.32 -23.65
N ARG A 2 34.17 -56.75 -22.49
CA ARG A 2 34.24 -55.34 -22.11
C ARG A 2 33.11 -54.41 -22.60
N CYS A 3 32.18 -54.32 -21.71
CA CYS A 3 31.40 -53.20 -21.27
C CYS A 3 32.00 -51.85 -21.60
N LEU A 4 31.20 -50.98 -22.18
CA LEU A 4 31.32 -49.56 -21.89
C LEU A 4 29.93 -49.02 -21.64
N LEU A 5 29.67 -48.86 -20.36
CA LEU A 5 28.52 -48.22 -19.77
C LEU A 5 28.61 -46.73 -20.07
N CYS A 6 27.80 -46.23 -20.99
CA CYS A 6 27.66 -44.80 -21.20
C CYS A 6 26.55 -44.27 -20.32
N LEU A 7 26.98 -43.78 -19.18
CA LEU A 7 26.14 -43.14 -18.17
C LEU A 7 25.73 -41.75 -18.70
N CYS A 8 24.56 -41.64 -19.30
CA CYS A 8 23.93 -40.35 -19.59
C CYS A 8 23.41 -39.75 -18.30
N LEU A 9 24.23 -38.94 -17.67
CA LEU A 9 23.84 -38.10 -16.55
C LEU A 9 23.09 -36.87 -17.11
N CYS A 10 21.76 -37.01 -17.26
CA CYS A 10 20.90 -35.83 -17.51
C CYS A 10 20.86 -34.97 -16.27
N LEU A 11 21.65 -33.89 -16.29
CA LEU A 11 21.51 -32.80 -15.33
C LEU A 11 20.17 -32.11 -15.60
N PHE A 12 19.18 -32.44 -14.82
CA PHE A 12 17.93 -31.71 -14.71
C PHE A 12 18.21 -30.45 -13.90
N VAL A 13 18.57 -29.36 -14.59
CA VAL A 13 18.60 -28.04 -13.96
C VAL A 13 17.15 -27.58 -13.81
N ALA A 14 16.54 -27.97 -12.69
CA ALA A 14 15.29 -27.38 -12.26
C ALA A 14 15.54 -25.91 -11.91
N GLY A 15 15.27 -25.03 -12.85
CA GLY A 15 15.22 -23.60 -12.60
C GLY A 15 14.11 -23.31 -11.60
N PHE A 16 14.46 -23.16 -10.34
CA PHE A 16 13.58 -22.55 -9.37
C PHE A 16 13.39 -21.10 -9.75
N ALA A 17 12.34 -20.81 -10.52
CA ALA A 17 11.78 -19.49 -10.60
C ALA A 17 11.23 -19.15 -9.22
N GLY A 18 12.09 -18.67 -8.33
CA GLY A 18 11.69 -18.18 -7.03
C GLY A 18 10.80 -16.96 -7.25
N CYS A 19 9.49 -17.12 -7.10
CA CYS A 19 8.61 -16.00 -6.88
C CYS A 19 9.12 -15.25 -5.65
N ARG A 20 9.81 -14.15 -5.89
CA ARG A 20 10.29 -13.26 -4.82
C ARG A 20 9.05 -12.63 -4.20
N ARG A 21 8.60 -13.16 -3.08
CA ARG A 21 7.58 -12.51 -2.26
C ARG A 21 8.10 -11.12 -1.90
N GLN A 22 7.39 -10.12 -2.32
CA GLN A 22 7.64 -8.76 -1.88
C GLN A 22 7.40 -8.73 -0.36
N SER A 23 8.47 -8.56 0.41
CA SER A 23 8.31 -8.48 1.86
C SER A 23 7.66 -7.15 2.22
N SER A 24 6.83 -7.14 3.25
CA SER A 24 6.15 -5.94 3.75
C SER A 24 7.11 -4.80 4.12
N ALA A 25 8.35 -5.13 4.47
CA ALA A 25 9.41 -4.17 4.77
C ALA A 25 9.90 -3.39 3.54
N GLU A 26 9.62 -3.88 2.33
CA GLU A 26 10.12 -3.30 1.08
C GLU A 26 9.10 -2.38 0.38
N ILE A 27 7.92 -2.19 0.98
CA ILE A 27 6.86 -1.34 0.42
C ILE A 27 7.00 0.08 0.94
N THR A 28 7.06 1.04 0.00
CA THR A 28 7.07 2.48 0.30
C THR A 28 5.74 3.10 -0.14
N ILE A 29 5.16 3.92 0.72
CA ILE A 29 3.94 4.66 0.45
C ILE A 29 4.24 6.15 0.57
N ALA A 30 4.19 6.88 -0.54
CA ALA A 30 4.16 8.33 -0.56
C ALA A 30 2.70 8.80 -0.59
N HIS A 31 2.41 9.95 0.03
CA HIS A 31 1.06 10.47 0.07
C HIS A 31 1.02 11.97 -0.22
N GLU A 32 -0.10 12.39 -0.81
CA GLU A 32 -0.45 13.80 -0.99
C GLU A 32 -1.88 13.99 -0.54
N VAL A 33 -2.15 15.14 0.08
CA VAL A 33 -3.48 15.51 0.60
C VAL A 33 -3.87 16.87 0.01
N SER A 34 -5.07 16.96 -0.52
CA SER A 34 -5.62 18.22 -1.06
C SER A 34 -7.00 18.48 -0.48
N PRO A 35 -7.38 19.75 -0.23
CA PRO A 35 -6.59 20.97 -0.42
C PRO A 35 -5.47 21.13 0.61
N GLN A 36 -4.54 22.05 0.31
CA GLN A 36 -3.53 22.52 1.27
C GLN A 36 -3.70 24.03 1.48
N PRO A 37 -3.85 24.47 2.74
CA PRO A 37 -3.96 23.70 3.98
C PRO A 37 -5.25 22.86 4.03
N PRO A 38 -5.24 21.73 4.76
CA PRO A 38 -6.41 20.86 4.86
C PRO A 38 -7.54 21.52 5.65
N ARG A 39 -8.78 21.26 5.25
CA ARG A 39 -10.00 21.81 5.90
C ARG A 39 -11.01 20.70 6.12
N VAL A 40 -11.89 20.91 7.08
CA VAL A 40 -13.08 20.08 7.29
C VAL A 40 -13.86 19.93 5.98
N GLY A 41 -14.34 18.72 5.70
CA GLY A 41 -15.02 18.35 4.47
C GLY A 41 -14.23 17.32 3.68
N ARG A 42 -14.39 17.36 2.38
CA ARG A 42 -13.77 16.37 1.49
C ARG A 42 -12.29 16.65 1.26
N LEU A 43 -11.46 15.68 1.61
CA LEU A 43 -10.04 15.65 1.26
C LEU A 43 -9.80 14.61 0.16
N LEU A 44 -9.06 14.99 -0.87
CA LEU A 44 -8.50 14.05 -1.82
C LEU A 44 -7.16 13.57 -1.30
N ILE A 45 -7.01 12.26 -1.16
CA ILE A 45 -5.77 11.62 -0.75
C ILE A 45 -5.26 10.80 -1.91
N VAL A 46 -4.03 11.04 -2.31
CA VAL A 46 -3.33 10.29 -3.35
C VAL A 46 -2.19 9.53 -2.70
N LEU A 47 -2.17 8.23 -2.92
CA LEU A 47 -1.11 7.33 -2.44
C LEU A 47 -0.33 6.81 -3.63
N ARG A 48 0.99 6.88 -3.57
CA ARG A 48 1.89 6.21 -4.50
C ARG A 48 2.60 5.08 -3.79
N ILE A 49 2.34 3.86 -4.24
CA ILE A 49 2.84 2.64 -3.62
C ILE A 49 3.88 2.01 -4.53
N THR A 50 5.09 1.85 -4.00
CA THR A 50 6.22 1.30 -4.73
C THR A 50 6.93 0.22 -3.95
N SER A 51 7.55 -0.70 -4.66
CA SER A 51 8.43 -1.72 -4.09
C SER A 51 9.85 -1.18 -3.83
N ALA A 52 10.70 -1.99 -3.21
CA ALA A 52 12.12 -1.66 -3.00
C ALA A 52 12.87 -1.34 -4.29
N SER A 53 12.50 -1.97 -5.41
CA SER A 53 13.05 -1.70 -6.74
C SER A 53 12.41 -0.49 -7.43
N ARG A 54 11.62 0.31 -6.70
CA ARG A 54 10.89 1.49 -7.20
C ARG A 54 9.87 1.18 -8.30
N LYS A 55 9.42 -0.06 -8.38
CA LYS A 55 8.34 -0.45 -9.29
C LYS A 55 6.99 -0.16 -8.65
N PRO A 56 6.00 0.31 -9.42
CA PRO A 56 4.66 0.52 -8.91
C PRO A 56 4.04 -0.80 -8.43
N VAL A 57 3.36 -0.75 -7.29
CA VAL A 57 2.58 -1.88 -6.78
C VAL A 57 1.17 -1.75 -7.31
N MET A 58 0.84 -2.56 -8.31
CA MET A 58 -0.47 -2.59 -8.96
C MET A 58 -1.38 -3.64 -8.33
N GLY A 59 -2.69 -3.45 -8.47
CA GLY A 59 -3.69 -4.45 -8.09
C GLY A 59 -3.80 -4.71 -6.59
N ALA A 60 -3.30 -3.82 -5.75
CA ALA A 60 -3.47 -3.91 -4.31
C ALA A 60 -4.87 -3.43 -3.89
N ARG A 61 -5.39 -3.99 -2.81
CA ARG A 61 -6.58 -3.47 -2.14
C ARG A 61 -6.12 -2.51 -1.05
N VAL A 62 -6.54 -1.26 -1.16
CA VAL A 62 -6.13 -0.20 -0.23
C VAL A 62 -7.37 0.42 0.40
N ARG A 63 -7.42 0.48 1.72
CA ARG A 63 -8.46 1.15 2.48
C ARG A 63 -7.83 2.12 3.47
N LEU A 64 -8.41 3.29 3.59
CA LEU A 64 -8.00 4.31 4.54
C LEU A 64 -8.94 4.32 5.74
N GLU A 65 -8.36 4.54 6.89
CA GLU A 65 -9.06 4.74 8.15
C GLU A 65 -8.49 5.99 8.82
N ALA A 66 -9.34 6.99 9.04
CA ALA A 66 -8.96 8.23 9.72
C ALA A 66 -9.44 8.20 11.16
N ASN A 67 -8.52 8.41 12.08
CA ASN A 67 -8.79 8.51 13.50
C ASN A 67 -8.33 9.88 14.02
N MET A 68 -9.15 10.51 14.84
CA MET A 68 -8.67 11.69 15.58
C MET A 68 -7.66 11.28 16.66
N SER A 69 -6.73 12.18 16.93
CA SER A 69 -5.79 12.01 18.04
C SER A 69 -6.44 12.07 19.44
N HIS A 70 -7.72 12.35 19.51
CA HIS A 70 -8.52 12.38 20.76
C HIS A 70 -9.36 11.12 20.89
N ALA A 71 -9.49 10.60 22.10
CA ALA A 71 -10.38 9.49 22.39
C ALA A 71 -11.86 9.86 22.20
N GLY A 72 -12.69 8.90 21.79
CA GLY A 72 -14.14 9.04 21.75
C GLY A 72 -14.76 9.39 20.41
N MET A 73 -13.96 9.51 19.35
CA MET A 73 -14.46 9.71 17.99
C MET A 73 -14.48 8.39 17.22
N SER A 74 -15.55 8.19 16.46
CA SER A 74 -15.63 7.05 15.54
C SER A 74 -14.66 7.27 14.35
N PRO A 75 -13.98 6.23 13.90
CA PRO A 75 -13.12 6.34 12.72
C PRO A 75 -13.94 6.61 11.44
N VAL A 76 -13.31 7.30 10.51
CA VAL A 76 -13.84 7.54 9.16
C VAL A 76 -13.10 6.64 8.18
N PHE A 77 -13.84 5.95 7.33
CA PHE A 77 -13.27 5.04 6.34
C PHE A 77 -13.44 5.56 4.92
N ALA A 78 -12.46 5.29 4.08
CA ALA A 78 -12.54 5.54 2.65
C ALA A 78 -11.87 4.40 1.86
N GLY A 79 -12.55 3.95 0.81
CA GLY A 79 -11.93 3.07 -0.20
C GLY A 79 -11.11 3.87 -1.20
N THR A 80 -10.21 3.18 -1.89
CA THR A 80 -9.40 3.79 -2.95
C THR A 80 -9.72 3.20 -4.30
N LEU A 81 -9.37 3.96 -5.36
CA LEU A 81 -9.31 3.49 -6.73
C LEU A 81 -7.89 3.63 -7.24
N GLU A 82 -7.37 2.58 -7.88
CA GLU A 82 -6.13 2.66 -8.64
C GLU A 82 -6.40 3.40 -9.94
N VAL A 83 -5.80 4.59 -10.10
CA VAL A 83 -6.04 5.47 -11.26
C VAL A 83 -4.90 5.44 -12.27
N ALA A 84 -3.74 4.96 -11.86
CA ALA A 84 -2.57 4.69 -12.67
C ALA A 84 -1.74 3.61 -11.96
N PRO A 85 -0.79 2.93 -12.61
CA PRO A 85 0.02 1.91 -11.96
C PRO A 85 0.64 2.39 -10.65
N GLY A 86 0.23 1.81 -9.52
CA GLY A 86 0.70 2.14 -8.18
C GLY A 86 0.15 3.44 -7.58
N ASP A 87 -0.69 4.17 -8.30
CA ASP A 87 -1.33 5.41 -7.83
C ASP A 87 -2.79 5.13 -7.43
N TYR A 88 -3.08 5.35 -6.16
CA TYR A 88 -4.39 5.10 -5.55
C TYR A 88 -4.98 6.40 -5.05
N ARG A 89 -6.26 6.67 -5.35
CA ARG A 89 -6.97 7.87 -4.93
C ARG A 89 -8.15 7.53 -4.05
N ALA A 90 -8.33 8.33 -3.00
CA ALA A 90 -9.47 8.28 -2.11
C ALA A 90 -10.05 9.68 -1.90
N ASN A 91 -11.37 9.75 -1.78
CA ASN A 91 -12.05 10.91 -1.21
C ASN A 91 -12.43 10.55 0.22
N MET A 92 -11.97 11.34 1.18
CA MET A 92 -12.23 11.13 2.60
C MET A 92 -12.96 12.34 3.17
N GLU A 93 -14.09 12.10 3.82
CA GLU A 93 -14.83 13.17 4.50
C GLU A 93 -14.31 13.32 5.92
N ILE A 94 -13.67 14.42 6.20
CA ILE A 94 -13.17 14.75 7.54
C ILE A 94 -14.19 15.66 8.23
N PRO A 95 -14.85 15.16 9.29
CA PRO A 95 -15.98 15.87 9.89
C PRO A 95 -15.61 16.97 10.87
N MET A 96 -14.37 16.99 11.35
CA MET A 96 -13.95 17.92 12.42
C MET A 96 -12.55 18.47 12.19
N ALA A 97 -12.33 19.69 12.66
CA ALA A 97 -11.01 20.33 12.71
C ALA A 97 -10.11 19.62 13.73
N GLY A 98 -8.81 19.68 13.50
CA GLY A 98 -7.79 19.11 14.39
C GLY A 98 -6.81 18.21 13.68
N ASP A 99 -6.13 17.38 14.45
CA ASP A 99 -5.11 16.45 13.96
C ASP A 99 -5.71 15.05 13.78
N TRP A 100 -5.41 14.44 12.65
CA TRP A 100 -5.90 13.14 12.27
C TRP A 100 -4.74 12.19 11.95
N VAL A 101 -4.88 10.94 12.38
CA VAL A 101 -3.99 9.85 12.00
C VAL A 101 -4.70 9.00 10.95
N ILE A 102 -4.05 8.81 9.82
CA ILE A 102 -4.57 8.01 8.72
C ILE A 102 -3.85 6.66 8.71
N LEU A 103 -4.59 5.60 8.92
CA LEU A 103 -4.12 4.23 8.74
C LEU A 103 -4.38 3.81 7.30
N VAL A 104 -3.34 3.27 6.65
CA VAL A 104 -3.41 2.71 5.32
C VAL A 104 -3.40 1.19 5.45
N HIS A 105 -4.54 0.57 5.26
CA HIS A 105 -4.67 -0.89 5.24
C HIS A 105 -4.46 -1.38 3.82
N LEU A 106 -3.38 -2.12 3.61
CA LEU A 106 -2.96 -2.59 2.31
C LEU A 106 -3.01 -4.12 2.25
N THR A 107 -3.68 -4.64 1.24
CA THR A 107 -3.62 -6.07 0.90
C THR A 107 -2.97 -6.18 -0.47
N LEU A 108 -1.78 -6.78 -0.52
CA LEU A 108 -1.05 -7.01 -1.76
C LEU A 108 -1.73 -8.06 -2.63
N PRO A 109 -1.42 -8.12 -3.95
CA PRO A 109 -2.00 -9.12 -4.85
C PRO A 109 -1.77 -10.56 -4.43
N ASP A 110 -0.69 -10.85 -3.71
CA ASP A 110 -0.37 -12.17 -3.14
C ASP A 110 -1.14 -12.50 -1.84
N GLY A 111 -1.95 -11.55 -1.35
CA GLY A 111 -2.73 -11.68 -0.12
C GLY A 111 -2.01 -11.22 1.14
N GLU A 112 -0.75 -10.81 1.07
CA GLU A 112 -0.05 -10.25 2.22
C GLU A 112 -0.70 -8.94 2.65
N LYS A 113 -0.93 -8.80 3.97
CA LYS A 113 -1.54 -7.62 4.57
C LYS A 113 -0.50 -6.83 5.33
N LEU A 114 -0.54 -5.53 5.14
CA LEU A 114 0.30 -4.60 5.91
C LEU A 114 -0.44 -3.32 6.20
N GLU A 115 0.03 -2.62 7.22
CA GLU A 115 -0.50 -1.35 7.66
C GLU A 115 0.62 -0.32 7.72
N ARG A 116 0.30 0.89 7.29
CA ARG A 116 1.15 2.07 7.41
C ARG A 116 0.31 3.21 7.94
N GLN A 117 0.95 4.25 8.45
CA GLN A 117 0.23 5.44 8.90
C GLN A 117 0.94 6.72 8.51
N PHE A 118 0.15 7.76 8.38
CA PHE A 118 0.64 9.14 8.28
C PHE A 118 -0.33 10.08 9.00
N GLU A 119 0.11 11.30 9.25
CA GLU A 119 -0.69 12.30 9.95
C GLU A 119 -1.15 13.41 9.00
N ILE A 120 -2.38 13.88 9.21
CA ILE A 120 -2.89 15.13 8.65
C ILE A 120 -3.06 16.10 9.81
N LYS A 121 -2.15 17.04 9.94
CA LYS A 121 -2.15 18.01 11.03
C LYS A 121 -2.88 19.29 10.65
N GLY A 122 -3.51 19.89 11.64
CA GLY A 122 -4.06 21.21 11.52
C GLY A 122 -5.20 21.32 10.51
N VAL A 123 -6.08 20.33 10.44
CA VAL A 123 -7.31 20.45 9.66
C VAL A 123 -8.10 21.63 10.20
N ALA A 124 -8.25 22.67 9.37
CA ALA A 124 -8.95 23.88 9.73
C ALA A 124 -10.47 23.70 9.65
N PRO A 125 -11.25 24.50 10.41
CA PRO A 125 -12.70 24.55 10.23
C PRO A 125 -13.08 24.87 8.78
N ALA A 126 -14.28 24.43 8.41
CA ALA A 126 -14.82 24.64 7.07
C ALA A 126 -14.95 26.12 6.72
#